data_0520fe08ba4cd3b77b9fced69f45ac10
#
_entry.id   0520fe08ba4cd3b77b9fced69f45ac10
#
_cell.length_a   1.000
_cell.length_b   1.000
_cell.length_c   1.000
_cell.angle_alpha   90.00
_cell.angle_beta   90.00
_cell.angle_gamma   90.00
#
_symmetry.space_group_name_H-M   'P 1'
#
loop_
_entity.id
_entity.type
_entity.pdbx_description
1 polymer ?
#
loop_
_entity_poly.entity_id
_entity_poly.type
_entity_poly.pdbx_seq_one_letter_code
_entity_poly.pdbx_strand_id
1 'polypeptide(L)'
;VTLQAFHTPAGPLPAQTLAILLHGWEGSAESQYILSLAHALLDRGVDVVRLNLRAHGDTHHLNRELFHSCRLPEVVGAVRALRRQFAQQRLVLAGFSLGGNFMLRVAAEAPRAGIAIDRVLAVSPLLDPDTTLDAIENGFALYHAYFVQKWTRSLLRKQRAWPGEYDFGPLL
;
A
#
# COMPACT_ATOMS: atom_id res chain seq x y z
N VAL A 1 11.01 10.84 3.77
CA VAL A 1 9.66 10.31 3.46
C VAL A 1 9.13 9.57 4.67
N THR A 2 7.88 9.81 5.04
CA THR A 2 7.18 9.15 6.15
C THR A 2 6.01 8.34 5.60
N LEU A 3 6.01 7.03 5.86
CA LEU A 3 4.86 6.17 5.61
C LEU A 3 4.31 5.67 6.94
N GLN A 4 2.99 5.54 7.01
CA GLN A 4 2.29 5.05 8.20
C GLN A 4 2.11 3.53 8.09
N ALA A 5 2.38 2.83 9.19
CA ALA A 5 2.16 1.40 9.30
C ALA A 5 1.51 1.05 10.65
N PHE A 6 0.66 0.04 10.65
CA PHE A 6 -0.02 -0.48 11.83
C PHE A 6 0.41 -1.92 12.07
N HIS A 7 1.14 -2.15 13.15
CA HIS A 7 1.53 -3.49 13.59
C HIS A 7 0.50 -4.07 14.54
N THR A 8 0.09 -5.30 14.29
CA THR A 8 -0.79 -6.09 15.15
C THR A 8 -0.11 -7.44 15.40
N PRO A 9 0.32 -7.72 16.64
CA PRO A 9 0.86 -9.03 17.01
C PRO A 9 -0.27 -10.06 17.07
N ALA A 10 0.02 -11.31 16.70
CA ALA A 10 -0.93 -12.42 16.79
C ALA A 10 -1.10 -12.96 18.21
N GLY A 11 -0.17 -12.63 19.10
CA GLY A 11 -0.19 -13.09 20.49
C GLY A 11 0.80 -12.33 21.37
N PRO A 12 0.98 -12.77 22.62
CA PRO A 12 1.85 -12.11 23.60
C PRO A 12 3.36 -12.29 23.29
N LEU A 13 3.70 -13.30 22.51
CA LEU A 13 5.07 -13.57 22.05
C LEU A 13 5.17 -13.27 20.54
N PRO A 14 6.35 -12.83 20.06
CA PRO A 14 6.57 -12.62 18.63
C PRO A 14 6.29 -13.89 17.82
N ALA A 15 5.50 -13.77 16.76
CA ALA A 15 5.23 -14.86 15.84
C ALA A 15 6.48 -15.25 15.05
N GLN A 16 6.54 -16.46 14.51
CA GLN A 16 7.63 -16.89 13.62
C GLN A 16 7.60 -16.17 12.26
N THR A 17 6.46 -15.61 11.88
CA THR A 17 6.23 -14.99 10.59
C THR A 17 5.58 -13.61 10.75
N LEU A 18 6.10 -12.64 10.00
CA LEU A 18 5.51 -11.34 9.81
C LEU A 18 4.96 -11.23 8.40
N ALA A 19 3.70 -10.81 8.26
CA ALA A 19 3.10 -10.44 6.98
C ALA A 19 2.99 -8.92 6.85
N ILE A 20 3.56 -8.33 5.80
CA ILE A 20 3.33 -6.93 5.44
C ILE A 20 2.26 -6.88 4.35
N LEU A 21 1.15 -6.19 4.64
CA LEU A 21 -0.01 -6.06 3.75
C LEU A 21 -0.04 -4.67 3.13
N LEU A 22 -0.26 -4.61 1.81
CA LEU A 22 -0.37 -3.36 1.06
C LEU A 22 -1.65 -3.31 0.23
N HIS A 23 -2.39 -2.23 0.42
CA HIS A 23 -3.66 -1.97 -0.25
C HIS A 23 -3.49 -1.56 -1.73
N GLY A 24 -4.58 -1.60 -2.49
CA GLY A 24 -4.66 -1.09 -3.86
C GLY A 24 -4.80 0.43 -3.93
N TRP A 25 -4.84 0.97 -5.17
CA TRP A 25 -5.01 2.39 -5.42
C TRP A 25 -6.27 2.94 -4.75
N GLU A 26 -6.16 4.12 -4.12
CA GLU A 26 -7.20 4.78 -3.34
C GLU A 26 -7.79 3.92 -2.19
N GLY A 27 -7.06 2.86 -1.80
CA GLY A 27 -7.33 2.10 -0.58
C GLY A 27 -6.59 2.64 0.63
N SER A 28 -6.58 1.86 1.71
CA SER A 28 -5.80 2.14 2.92
C SER A 28 -5.55 0.88 3.74
N ALA A 29 -4.77 1.01 4.81
CA ALA A 29 -4.60 -0.02 5.82
C ALA A 29 -5.92 -0.46 6.49
N GLU A 30 -6.96 0.38 6.39
CA GLU A 30 -8.32 0.12 6.92
C GLU A 30 -9.30 -0.42 5.86
N SER A 31 -8.83 -0.67 4.63
CA SER A 31 -9.68 -1.29 3.60
C SER A 31 -10.17 -2.66 4.04
N GLN A 32 -11.45 -2.97 3.79
CA GLN A 32 -12.11 -4.19 4.25
C GLN A 32 -11.34 -5.47 3.89
N TYR A 33 -10.82 -5.55 2.65
CA TYR A 33 -10.05 -6.71 2.20
C TYR A 33 -8.68 -6.84 2.92
N ILE A 34 -8.05 -5.72 3.32
CA ILE A 34 -6.83 -5.71 4.14
C ILE A 34 -7.14 -6.20 5.54
N LEU A 35 -8.22 -5.70 6.15
CA LEU A 35 -8.64 -6.12 7.50
C LEU A 35 -9.03 -7.60 7.52
N SER A 36 -9.77 -8.07 6.51
CA SER A 36 -10.17 -9.48 6.41
C SER A 36 -8.96 -10.41 6.30
N LEU A 37 -7.97 -10.07 5.45
CA LEU A 37 -6.74 -10.85 5.35
C LEU A 37 -5.93 -10.77 6.64
N ALA A 38 -5.85 -9.59 7.27
CA ALA A 38 -5.15 -9.40 8.55
C ALA A 38 -5.74 -10.32 9.64
N HIS A 39 -7.06 -10.34 9.81
CA HIS A 39 -7.73 -11.23 10.75
C HIS A 39 -7.40 -12.70 10.48
N ALA A 40 -7.54 -13.14 9.23
CA ALA A 40 -7.27 -14.52 8.85
C ALA A 40 -5.81 -14.95 9.12
N LEU A 41 -4.85 -14.01 9.04
CA LEU A 41 -3.45 -14.27 9.35
C LEU A 41 -3.19 -14.29 10.86
N LEU A 42 -3.76 -13.35 11.60
CA LEU A 42 -3.67 -13.29 13.07
C LEU A 42 -4.23 -14.56 13.72
N ASP A 43 -5.37 -15.07 13.25
CA ASP A 43 -5.97 -16.34 13.70
C ASP A 43 -5.06 -17.55 13.47
N ARG A 44 -4.07 -17.42 12.56
CA ARG A 44 -3.07 -18.45 12.25
C ARG A 44 -1.71 -18.20 12.91
N GLY A 45 -1.64 -17.27 13.87
CA GLY A 45 -0.44 -16.96 14.59
C GLY A 45 0.62 -16.22 13.75
N VAL A 46 0.21 -15.41 12.78
CA VAL A 46 1.09 -14.57 11.95
C VAL A 46 0.95 -13.13 12.39
N ASP A 47 2.05 -12.47 12.77
CA ASP A 47 2.06 -11.04 13.03
C ASP A 47 1.80 -10.27 11.73
N VAL A 48 1.06 -9.17 11.82
CA VAL A 48 0.64 -8.41 10.65
C VAL A 48 1.08 -6.96 10.77
N VAL A 49 1.66 -6.43 9.69
CA VAL A 49 1.83 -4.99 9.45
C VAL A 49 0.97 -4.58 8.27
N ARG A 50 0.07 -3.63 8.48
CA ARG A 50 -0.73 -2.99 7.43
C ARG A 50 -0.08 -1.65 7.08
N LEU A 51 0.39 -1.49 5.84
CA LEU A 51 1.14 -0.32 5.37
C LEU A 51 0.25 0.59 4.52
N ASN A 52 0.28 1.89 4.79
CA ASN A 52 -0.30 2.90 3.91
C ASN A 52 0.74 3.40 2.89
N LEU A 53 0.34 3.47 1.63
CA LEU A 53 1.06 4.23 0.62
C LEU A 53 1.00 5.73 0.94
N ARG A 54 1.92 6.51 0.39
CA ARG A 54 1.92 7.98 0.47
C ARG A 54 0.55 8.53 0.06
N ALA A 55 0.04 9.50 0.83
CA ALA A 55 -1.23 10.17 0.58
C ALA A 55 -2.44 9.22 0.44
N HIS A 56 -2.41 8.05 1.09
CA HIS A 56 -3.54 7.14 1.21
C HIS A 56 -3.97 7.02 2.68
N GLY A 57 -5.23 6.67 2.91
CA GLY A 57 -5.82 6.77 4.25
C GLY A 57 -5.81 8.24 4.74
N ASP A 58 -5.37 8.46 5.96
CA ASP A 58 -5.28 9.81 6.56
C ASP A 58 -3.84 10.38 6.54
N THR A 59 -3.01 10.01 5.54
CA THR A 59 -1.58 10.32 5.50
C THR A 59 -1.21 11.48 4.56
N HIS A 60 -2.20 12.22 4.01
CA HIS A 60 -1.98 13.30 3.05
C HIS A 60 -1.09 14.45 3.59
N HIS A 61 -1.04 14.62 4.91
CA HIS A 61 -0.24 15.63 5.60
C HIS A 61 1.21 15.21 5.87
N LEU A 62 1.56 13.93 5.74
CA LEU A 62 2.89 13.43 6.11
C LEU A 62 3.99 13.76 5.10
N ASN A 63 3.63 13.93 3.85
CA ASN A 63 4.60 14.18 2.78
C ASN A 63 4.05 15.22 1.81
N ARG A 64 4.91 16.16 1.37
CA ARG A 64 4.50 17.27 0.49
C ARG A 64 4.10 16.81 -0.91
N GLU A 65 4.91 15.99 -1.58
CA GLU A 65 4.66 15.61 -2.96
C GLU A 65 3.50 14.62 -3.11
N LEU A 66 2.90 14.59 -4.29
CA LEU A 66 1.82 13.67 -4.66
C LEU A 66 2.32 12.22 -4.74
N PHE A 67 1.40 11.30 -4.56
CA PHE A 67 1.62 9.89 -4.86
C PHE A 67 1.65 9.66 -6.38
N HIS A 68 2.51 8.75 -6.81
CA HIS A 68 2.47 8.10 -8.11
C HIS A 68 3.14 6.70 -8.03
N SER A 69 2.81 5.81 -8.97
CA SER A 69 3.26 4.41 -8.95
C SER A 69 4.77 4.21 -9.12
N CYS A 70 5.52 5.25 -9.54
CA CYS A 70 6.99 5.19 -9.63
C CYS A 70 7.70 5.40 -8.28
N ARG A 71 6.99 5.61 -7.16
CA ARG A 71 7.58 5.80 -5.84
C ARG A 71 7.96 4.47 -5.14
N LEU A 72 8.47 3.52 -5.92
CA LEU A 72 8.95 2.23 -5.42
C LEU A 72 9.99 2.36 -4.30
N PRO A 73 10.99 3.29 -4.35
CA PRO A 73 11.98 3.42 -3.30
C PRO A 73 11.40 3.67 -1.90
N GLU A 74 10.23 4.31 -1.80
CA GLU A 74 9.56 4.55 -0.52
C GLU A 74 9.06 3.24 0.10
N VAL A 75 8.44 2.38 -0.71
CA VAL A 75 7.92 1.08 -0.25
C VAL A 75 9.08 0.13 0.06
N VAL A 76 10.12 0.10 -0.77
CA VAL A 76 11.36 -0.66 -0.48
C VAL A 76 11.98 -0.20 0.84
N GLY A 77 12.05 1.12 1.06
CA GLY A 77 12.57 1.70 2.30
C GLY A 77 11.75 1.30 3.52
N ALA A 78 10.42 1.32 3.42
CA ALA A 78 9.52 0.89 4.49
C ALA A 78 9.67 -0.60 4.81
N VAL A 79 9.67 -1.46 3.79
CA VAL A 79 9.86 -2.92 3.96
C VAL A 79 11.23 -3.22 4.57
N ARG A 80 12.29 -2.51 4.13
CA ARG A 80 13.64 -2.66 4.72
C ARG A 80 13.68 -2.24 6.18
N ALA A 81 13.00 -1.15 6.56
CA ALA A 81 12.93 -0.70 7.96
C ALA A 81 12.18 -1.72 8.82
N LEU A 82 11.05 -2.21 8.36
CA LEU A 82 10.28 -3.27 9.04
C LEU A 82 11.08 -4.57 9.13
N ARG A 83 11.79 -4.98 8.07
CA ARG A 83 12.65 -6.17 8.10
C ARG A 83 13.74 -6.08 9.17
N ARG A 84 14.31 -4.88 9.39
CA ARG A 84 15.30 -4.66 10.46
C ARG A 84 14.69 -4.75 11.85
N GLN A 85 13.50 -4.17 12.03
CA GLN A 85 12.77 -4.17 13.30
C GLN A 85 12.32 -5.59 13.69
N PHE A 86 11.93 -6.41 12.72
CA PHE A 86 11.43 -7.77 12.90
C PHE A 86 12.40 -8.81 12.32
N ALA A 87 13.69 -8.67 12.61
CA ALA A 87 14.78 -9.41 11.95
C ALA A 87 14.71 -10.94 12.14
N GLN A 88 14.11 -11.41 13.24
CA GLN A 88 14.04 -12.84 13.57
C GLN A 88 12.86 -13.57 12.93
N GLN A 89 11.88 -12.84 12.40
CA GLN A 89 10.69 -13.43 11.78
C GLN A 89 10.92 -13.72 10.30
N ARG A 90 10.25 -14.74 9.78
CA ARG A 90 10.12 -14.91 8.32
C ARG A 90 9.26 -13.79 7.76
N LEU A 91 9.64 -13.23 6.61
CA LEU A 91 8.96 -12.10 6.00
C LEU A 91 8.10 -12.53 4.82
N VAL A 92 6.81 -12.28 4.92
CA VAL A 92 5.84 -12.45 3.84
C VAL A 92 5.33 -11.07 3.41
N LEU A 93 5.34 -10.81 2.10
CA LEU A 93 4.70 -9.64 1.52
C LEU A 93 3.38 -10.04 0.87
N ALA A 94 2.31 -9.29 1.11
CA ALA A 94 1.04 -9.48 0.42
C ALA A 94 0.46 -8.16 -0.03
N GLY A 95 -0.06 -8.11 -1.27
CA GLY A 95 -0.63 -6.88 -1.81
C GLY A 95 -1.78 -7.14 -2.78
N PHE A 96 -2.67 -6.15 -2.88
CA PHE A 96 -3.85 -6.20 -3.72
C PHE A 96 -3.74 -5.16 -4.84
N SER A 97 -4.08 -5.54 -6.08
CA SER A 97 -4.09 -4.62 -7.22
C SER A 97 -2.76 -3.86 -7.34
N LEU A 98 -2.76 -2.53 -7.26
CA LEU A 98 -1.55 -1.69 -7.25
C LEU A 98 -0.59 -2.09 -6.10
N GLY A 99 -1.11 -2.42 -4.92
CA GLY A 99 -0.29 -2.93 -3.81
C GLY A 99 0.39 -4.26 -4.16
N GLY A 100 -0.29 -5.13 -4.91
CA GLY A 100 0.28 -6.36 -5.45
C GLY A 100 1.42 -6.09 -6.43
N ASN A 101 1.25 -5.11 -7.33
CA ASN A 101 2.32 -4.64 -8.22
C ASN A 101 3.53 -4.15 -7.42
N PHE A 102 3.31 -3.29 -6.41
CA PHE A 102 4.41 -2.82 -5.55
C PHE A 102 5.12 -3.97 -4.85
N MET A 103 4.42 -4.96 -4.29
CA MET A 103 5.04 -6.07 -3.58
C MET A 103 5.88 -6.97 -4.50
N LEU A 104 5.44 -7.19 -5.74
CA LEU A 104 6.25 -7.89 -6.75
C LEU A 104 7.52 -7.11 -7.11
N ARG A 105 7.41 -5.80 -7.30
CA ARG A 105 8.56 -4.93 -7.61
C ARG A 105 9.52 -4.80 -6.43
N VAL A 106 9.01 -4.73 -5.19
CA VAL A 106 9.83 -4.80 -3.97
C VAL A 106 10.60 -6.10 -3.91
N ALA A 107 9.96 -7.25 -4.23
CA ALA A 107 10.64 -8.53 -4.26
C ALA A 107 11.75 -8.59 -5.33
N ALA A 108 11.54 -7.99 -6.49
CA ALA A 108 12.56 -7.88 -7.54
C ALA A 108 13.76 -7.02 -7.09
N GLU A 109 13.53 -5.95 -6.33
CA GLU A 109 14.59 -5.08 -5.79
C GLU A 109 15.21 -5.61 -4.47
N ALA A 110 14.58 -6.57 -3.81
CA ALA A 110 14.99 -7.07 -2.50
C ALA A 110 16.46 -7.53 -2.42
N PRO A 111 17.02 -8.26 -3.43
CA PRO A 111 18.41 -8.66 -3.41
C PRO A 111 19.36 -7.45 -3.37
N ARG A 112 19.10 -6.41 -4.18
CA ARG A 112 19.90 -5.18 -4.21
C ARG A 112 19.75 -4.36 -2.95
N ALA A 113 18.55 -4.40 -2.34
CA ALA A 113 18.25 -3.67 -1.10
C ALA A 113 18.71 -4.41 0.17
N GLY A 114 19.24 -5.62 0.05
CA GLY A 114 19.65 -6.47 1.19
C GLY A 114 18.47 -6.91 2.05
N ILE A 115 17.30 -7.18 1.42
CA ILE A 115 16.07 -7.60 2.11
C ILE A 115 15.84 -9.08 1.84
N ALA A 116 15.86 -9.90 2.89
CA ALA A 116 15.44 -11.30 2.81
C ALA A 116 13.91 -11.37 2.90
N ILE A 117 13.28 -11.85 1.83
CA ILE A 117 11.83 -12.07 1.71
C ILE A 117 11.60 -13.56 1.49
N ASP A 118 10.73 -14.18 2.29
CA ASP A 118 10.45 -15.60 2.19
C ASP A 118 9.35 -15.91 1.15
N ARG A 119 8.33 -15.06 1.07
CA ARG A 119 7.22 -15.23 0.11
C ARG A 119 6.61 -13.89 -0.28
N VAL A 120 6.05 -13.86 -1.49
CA VAL A 120 5.24 -12.74 -1.99
C VAL A 120 3.92 -13.26 -2.50
N LEU A 121 2.84 -12.61 -2.10
CA LEU A 121 1.48 -12.87 -2.54
C LEU A 121 0.91 -11.61 -3.20
N ALA A 122 0.59 -11.70 -4.47
CA ALA A 122 -0.04 -10.61 -5.21
C ALA A 122 -1.44 -11.04 -5.66
N VAL A 123 -2.47 -10.36 -5.14
CA VAL A 123 -3.87 -10.65 -5.46
C VAL A 123 -4.34 -9.66 -6.52
N SER A 124 -4.72 -10.19 -7.70
CA SER A 124 -5.12 -9.40 -8.87
C SER A 124 -4.19 -8.20 -9.12
N PRO A 125 -2.86 -8.42 -9.23
CA PRO A 125 -1.92 -7.32 -9.34
C PRO A 125 -2.12 -6.55 -10.63
N LEU A 126 -1.96 -5.23 -10.57
CA LEU A 126 -1.90 -4.36 -11.73
C LEU A 126 -0.53 -4.56 -12.40
N LEU A 127 -0.47 -5.38 -13.45
CA LEU A 127 0.78 -5.69 -14.15
C LEU A 127 1.07 -4.72 -15.30
N ASP A 128 0.02 -4.28 -15.99
CA ASP A 128 0.08 -3.31 -17.08
C ASP A 128 -0.82 -2.10 -16.73
N PRO A 129 -0.22 -0.94 -16.38
CA PRO A 129 -0.97 0.26 -16.04
C PRO A 129 -1.83 0.80 -17.17
N ASP A 130 -1.33 0.79 -18.41
CA ASP A 130 -2.03 1.38 -19.55
C ASP A 130 -3.29 0.58 -19.87
N THR A 131 -3.17 -0.74 -20.04
CA THR A 131 -4.32 -1.64 -20.23
C THR A 131 -5.32 -1.55 -19.07
N THR A 132 -4.84 -1.38 -17.84
CA THR A 132 -5.72 -1.27 -16.67
C THR A 132 -6.49 0.05 -16.67
N LEU A 133 -5.84 1.17 -17.03
CA LEU A 133 -6.52 2.46 -17.15
C LEU A 133 -7.56 2.44 -18.25
N ASP A 134 -7.22 1.91 -19.42
CA ASP A 134 -8.16 1.72 -20.54
C ASP A 134 -9.39 0.90 -20.10
N ALA A 135 -9.18 -0.18 -19.35
CA ALA A 135 -10.26 -1.01 -18.84
C ALA A 135 -11.14 -0.28 -17.81
N ILE A 136 -10.57 0.62 -16.99
CA ILE A 136 -11.33 1.45 -16.05
C ILE A 136 -12.13 2.52 -16.82
N GLU A 137 -11.52 3.19 -17.79
CA GLU A 137 -12.14 4.28 -18.55
C GLU A 137 -13.26 3.79 -19.48
N ASN A 138 -13.02 2.67 -20.17
CA ASN A 138 -13.94 2.11 -21.16
C ASN A 138 -14.83 0.98 -20.62
N GLY A 139 -14.69 0.65 -19.32
CA GLY A 139 -15.42 -0.41 -18.66
C GLY A 139 -16.78 0.05 -18.10
N PHE A 140 -17.18 -0.59 -17.00
CA PHE A 140 -18.46 -0.30 -16.36
C PHE A 140 -18.47 1.11 -15.74
N ALA A 141 -19.35 1.97 -16.23
CA ALA A 141 -19.39 3.42 -15.89
C ALA A 141 -19.41 3.72 -14.37
N LEU A 142 -20.11 2.91 -13.57
CA LEU A 142 -20.10 3.09 -12.09
C LEU A 142 -18.74 2.79 -11.47
N TYR A 143 -17.96 1.89 -12.07
CA TYR A 143 -16.62 1.58 -11.59
C TYR A 143 -15.67 2.75 -11.88
N HIS A 144 -15.72 3.32 -13.08
CA HIS A 144 -15.01 4.55 -13.43
C HIS A 144 -15.38 5.70 -12.49
N ALA A 145 -16.68 5.97 -12.32
CA ALA A 145 -17.17 7.04 -11.44
C ALA A 145 -16.70 6.85 -9.98
N TYR A 146 -16.64 5.61 -9.50
CA TYR A 146 -16.13 5.29 -8.16
C TYR A 146 -14.66 5.69 -8.01
N PHE A 147 -13.79 5.38 -8.98
CA PHE A 147 -12.38 5.78 -8.92
C PHE A 147 -12.19 7.28 -9.04
N VAL A 148 -12.89 7.93 -9.98
CA VAL A 148 -12.86 9.39 -10.13
C VAL A 148 -13.26 10.07 -8.81
N GLN A 149 -14.34 9.64 -8.18
CA GLN A 149 -14.78 10.19 -6.90
C GLN A 149 -13.74 10.01 -5.78
N LYS A 150 -13.13 8.84 -5.68
CA LYS A 150 -12.10 8.58 -4.66
C LYS A 150 -10.86 9.43 -4.90
N TRP A 151 -10.40 9.50 -6.14
CA TRP A 151 -9.24 10.30 -6.52
C TRP A 151 -9.47 11.79 -6.28
N THR A 152 -10.63 12.32 -6.69
CA THR A 152 -11.05 13.70 -6.40
C THR A 152 -10.98 14.00 -4.90
N ARG A 153 -11.54 13.12 -4.06
CA ARG A 153 -11.49 13.28 -2.60
C ARG A 153 -10.05 13.28 -2.07
N SER A 154 -9.21 12.41 -2.62
CA SER A 154 -7.78 12.32 -2.26
C SER A 154 -7.03 13.62 -2.59
N LEU A 155 -7.23 14.17 -3.80
CA LEU A 155 -6.65 15.45 -4.22
C LEU A 155 -7.11 16.61 -3.33
N LEU A 156 -8.42 16.69 -3.04
CA LEU A 156 -8.95 17.71 -2.14
C LEU A 156 -8.40 17.60 -0.70
N ARG A 157 -8.23 16.39 -0.19
CA ARG A 157 -7.55 16.16 1.11
C ARG A 157 -6.10 16.65 1.06
N LYS A 158 -5.42 16.37 -0.05
CA LYS A 158 -4.04 16.82 -0.26
C LYS A 158 -3.93 18.33 -0.28
N GLN A 159 -4.79 19.01 -1.02
CA GLN A 159 -4.85 20.49 -1.07
C GLN A 159 -5.10 21.11 0.32
N ARG A 160 -6.03 20.52 1.09
CA ARG A 160 -6.30 20.98 2.47
C ARG A 160 -5.11 20.77 3.42
N ALA A 161 -4.38 19.67 3.25
CA ALA A 161 -3.21 19.36 4.08
C ALA A 161 -2.01 20.28 3.78
N TRP A 162 -1.96 20.87 2.57
CA TRP A 162 -0.86 21.71 2.09
C TRP A 162 -1.41 22.99 1.46
N PRO A 163 -1.95 23.94 2.27
CA PRO A 163 -2.55 25.18 1.76
C PRO A 163 -1.53 26.01 0.98
N GLY A 164 -1.92 26.50 -0.20
CA GLY A 164 -1.08 27.32 -1.06
C GLY A 164 -0.07 26.54 -1.93
N GLU A 165 0.06 25.21 -1.73
CA GLU A 165 0.95 24.36 -2.54
C GLU A 165 0.24 23.77 -3.76
N TYR A 166 -1.04 23.50 -3.62
CA TYR A 166 -1.86 22.82 -4.63
C TYR A 166 -3.17 23.58 -4.85
N ASP A 167 -3.53 23.74 -6.09
CA ASP A 167 -4.87 24.14 -6.55
C ASP A 167 -5.35 23.12 -7.57
N PHE A 168 -6.27 22.27 -7.18
CA PHE A 168 -6.88 21.28 -8.05
C PHE A 168 -8.25 21.72 -8.60
N GLY A 169 -8.72 22.93 -8.26
CA GLY A 169 -10.00 23.46 -8.74
C GLY A 169 -10.19 23.37 -10.26
N PRO A 170 -9.17 23.72 -11.07
CA PRO A 170 -9.26 23.60 -12.53
C PRO A 170 -9.35 22.16 -13.07
N LEU A 171 -9.04 21.15 -12.26
CA LEU A 171 -9.04 19.72 -12.64
C LEU A 171 -10.28 18.96 -12.17
N LEU A 172 -11.08 19.55 -11.29
CA LEU A 172 -12.23 18.93 -10.62
C LEU A 172 -13.53 19.61 -10.98
#